data_bc1434967978c4d53c50f712f12c9e9a
#
_entry.id   bc1434967978c4d53c50f712f12c9e9a
#
_cell.length_a   1.000
_cell.length_b   1.000
_cell.length_c   1.000
_cell.angle_alpha   90.00
_cell.angle_beta   90.00
_cell.angle_gamma   90.00
#
_symmetry.space_group_name_H-M   'P 1'
#
loop_
_entity.id
_entity.type
_entity.pdbx_description
1 polymer ?
#
loop_
_entity_poly.entity_id
_entity_poly.type
_entity_poly.pdbx_seq_one_letter_code
_entity_poly.pdbx_strand_id
1 'polypeptide(L)'
;MKRISAIAAALALAAPVAANDSTAGHSAGGLVLTRSADIDMVSEDLFLSADQVRVRYVFRNRSARPVRTVVAFPMPDRDLTEAHFSDVAYPKDFRTLVGGRPVAMAVERRALHGGADRTGLLAAMGLTPQSEFGALDRLPAAQRARLETMGLAVIDEYDGGKGWERHLVPAWTVKETWHWEQVFPAGRDLVVEHSYRPGTGGSVGTALAMAEFRASPEGRRMLADYCVDASFLAGVDRLARRVGGTVPEQRIGYVLTTGANWRAPIGTFRLVVDKGAAENLVSFCGEGVRKVSPTRFETVRRNWRPDRDLEVLIVMPGGSD
;
A
#
# COMPACT_ATOMS: atom_id res chain seq x y z
N MET A 1 -11.14 -51.32 -21.25
CA MET A 1 -11.87 -50.18 -20.66
C MET A 1 -10.88 -49.43 -19.74
N LYS A 2 -10.26 -48.34 -20.22
CA LYS A 2 -9.33 -47.50 -19.44
C LYS A 2 -10.12 -46.35 -18.83
N ARG A 3 -10.16 -46.28 -17.49
CA ARG A 3 -10.75 -45.15 -16.77
C ARG A 3 -9.75 -44.01 -16.74
N ILE A 4 -10.08 -42.88 -17.34
CA ILE A 4 -9.34 -41.64 -17.29
C ILE A 4 -9.89 -40.87 -16.06
N SER A 5 -9.08 -40.78 -15.01
CA SER A 5 -9.38 -39.93 -13.87
C SER A 5 -8.99 -38.51 -14.23
N ALA A 6 -9.96 -37.63 -14.36
CA ALA A 6 -9.74 -36.19 -14.50
C ALA A 6 -9.39 -35.61 -13.13
N ILE A 7 -8.15 -35.14 -12.97
CA ILE A 7 -7.72 -34.35 -11.82
C ILE A 7 -8.16 -32.91 -12.10
N ALA A 8 -9.17 -32.44 -11.38
CA ALA A 8 -9.57 -31.06 -11.38
C ALA A 8 -8.53 -30.27 -10.58
N ALA A 9 -7.69 -29.50 -11.25
CA ALA A 9 -6.80 -28.53 -10.63
C ALA A 9 -7.66 -27.34 -10.14
N ALA A 10 -7.84 -27.23 -8.84
CA ALA A 10 -8.43 -26.03 -8.23
C ALA A 10 -7.41 -24.89 -8.34
N LEU A 11 -7.65 -23.94 -9.25
CA LEU A 11 -6.97 -22.65 -9.24
C LEU A 11 -7.43 -21.89 -7.98
N ALA A 12 -6.56 -21.84 -6.99
CA ALA A 12 -6.69 -20.88 -5.88
C ALA A 12 -6.43 -19.47 -6.44
N LEU A 13 -7.50 -18.74 -6.69
CA LEU A 13 -7.43 -17.30 -6.95
C LEU A 13 -6.89 -16.63 -5.68
N ALA A 14 -5.64 -16.17 -5.73
CA ALA A 14 -5.09 -15.29 -4.71
C ALA A 14 -5.89 -13.97 -4.73
N ALA A 15 -6.69 -13.73 -3.69
CA ALA A 15 -7.37 -12.46 -3.52
C ALA A 15 -6.31 -11.39 -3.17
N PRO A 16 -6.41 -10.18 -3.74
CA PRO A 16 -5.54 -9.08 -3.37
C PRO A 16 -5.72 -8.77 -1.87
N VAL A 17 -4.64 -8.60 -1.16
CA VAL A 17 -4.62 -8.24 0.27
C VAL A 17 -4.50 -6.73 0.37
N ALA A 18 -5.30 -6.17 1.20
CA ALA A 18 -5.61 -4.75 1.17
C ALA A 18 -5.69 -4.11 2.58
N ALA A 19 -5.33 -2.84 2.75
CA ALA A 19 -5.26 -2.11 4.02
C ALA A 19 -6.35 -1.06 4.23
N ASN A 20 -7.37 -1.44 4.83
CA ASN A 20 -8.36 -0.70 5.61
C ASN A 20 -8.70 -1.60 6.78
N ASP A 21 -9.17 -1.08 7.91
CA ASP A 21 -9.55 -1.94 9.02
C ASP A 21 -10.47 -3.08 8.53
N SER A 22 -10.11 -4.30 8.89
CA SER A 22 -10.85 -5.51 8.58
C SER A 22 -10.84 -6.45 9.77
N THR A 23 -11.83 -7.32 9.87
CA THR A 23 -11.71 -8.45 10.79
C THR A 23 -10.69 -9.45 10.25
N ALA A 24 -9.97 -10.11 11.15
CA ALA A 24 -8.97 -11.11 10.82
C ALA A 24 -9.06 -12.34 11.71
N GLY A 25 -8.53 -13.45 11.24
CA GLY A 25 -8.33 -14.68 12.00
C GLY A 25 -6.89 -15.16 11.86
N HIS A 26 -6.44 -15.96 12.82
CA HIS A 26 -5.15 -16.64 12.74
C HIS A 26 -5.30 -17.97 12.01
N SER A 27 -4.42 -18.25 11.07
CA SER A 27 -4.30 -19.54 10.41
C SER A 27 -2.88 -20.07 10.53
N ALA A 28 -2.63 -21.31 10.07
CA ALA A 28 -1.27 -21.87 10.03
C ALA A 28 -0.28 -21.06 9.16
N GLY A 29 -0.81 -20.18 8.28
CA GLY A 29 -0.03 -19.29 7.41
C GLY A 29 -0.01 -17.82 7.86
N GLY A 30 -0.41 -17.50 9.11
CA GLY A 30 -0.47 -16.14 9.65
C GLY A 30 -1.88 -15.54 9.65
N LEU A 31 -1.97 -14.20 9.70
CA LEU A 31 -3.23 -13.48 9.69
C LEU A 31 -3.96 -13.62 8.34
N VAL A 32 -5.25 -13.95 8.43
CA VAL A 32 -6.16 -13.99 7.27
C VAL A 32 -7.29 -13.01 7.51
N LEU A 33 -7.49 -12.09 6.58
CA LEU A 33 -8.61 -11.15 6.64
C LEU A 33 -9.93 -11.89 6.42
N THR A 34 -10.92 -11.57 7.23
CA THR A 34 -12.23 -12.22 7.22
C THR A 34 -13.35 -11.20 7.05
N ARG A 35 -14.54 -11.68 6.66
CA ARG A 35 -15.73 -10.82 6.62
C ARG A 35 -16.45 -10.83 7.96
N SER A 36 -16.87 -9.64 8.41
CA SER A 36 -17.75 -9.50 9.56
C SER A 36 -19.21 -9.71 9.14
N ALA A 37 -19.95 -10.51 9.92
CA ALA A 37 -21.40 -10.64 9.76
C ALA A 37 -22.19 -9.64 10.62
N ASP A 38 -21.54 -9.05 11.62
CA ASP A 38 -22.22 -8.30 12.69
C ASP A 38 -21.84 -6.83 12.77
N ILE A 39 -20.69 -6.43 12.24
CA ILE A 39 -20.14 -5.08 12.40
C ILE A 39 -20.30 -4.29 11.10
N ASP A 40 -20.93 -3.12 11.18
CA ASP A 40 -20.97 -2.13 10.11
C ASP A 40 -19.84 -1.10 10.29
N MET A 41 -19.23 -0.69 9.18
CA MET A 41 -18.48 0.56 9.10
C MET A 41 -19.45 1.68 8.77
N VAL A 42 -19.88 2.44 9.79
CA VAL A 42 -20.86 3.53 9.64
C VAL A 42 -20.24 4.69 8.87
N SER A 43 -18.99 5.01 9.20
CA SER A 43 -18.24 6.03 8.45
C SER A 43 -16.75 5.78 8.49
N GLU A 44 -16.09 6.29 7.46
CA GLU A 44 -14.64 6.42 7.34
C GLU A 44 -14.32 7.85 6.88
N ASP A 45 -13.49 8.57 7.64
CA ASP A 45 -12.96 9.90 7.30
C ASP A 45 -11.46 9.80 7.17
N LEU A 46 -10.97 9.84 5.93
CA LEU A 46 -9.57 9.64 5.56
C LEU A 46 -8.94 10.96 5.10
N PHE A 47 -7.87 11.37 5.78
CA PHE A 47 -6.96 12.41 5.33
C PHE A 47 -5.63 11.79 4.91
N LEU A 48 -5.13 12.17 3.73
CA LEU A 48 -3.90 11.65 3.15
C LEU A 48 -3.04 12.78 2.58
N SER A 49 -1.77 12.80 2.98
CA SER A 49 -0.71 13.64 2.42
C SER A 49 0.61 12.85 2.41
N ALA A 50 1.65 13.39 1.80
CA ALA A 50 2.99 12.78 1.82
C ALA A 50 3.56 12.65 3.24
N ASP A 51 3.16 13.52 4.17
CA ASP A 51 3.70 13.57 5.53
C ASP A 51 2.83 12.86 6.56
N GLN A 52 1.54 12.67 6.26
CA GLN A 52 0.60 12.15 7.24
C GLN A 52 -0.59 11.45 6.60
N VAL A 53 -0.94 10.29 7.15
CA VAL A 53 -2.25 9.66 7.02
C VAL A 53 -2.95 9.77 8.37
N ARG A 54 -4.21 10.15 8.34
CA ARG A 54 -5.13 10.07 9.48
C ARG A 54 -6.43 9.48 8.99
N VAL A 55 -6.91 8.48 9.68
CA VAL A 55 -8.22 7.90 9.39
C VAL A 55 -9.01 7.74 10.68
N ARG A 56 -10.30 8.07 10.59
CA ARG A 56 -11.24 7.92 11.69
C ARG A 56 -12.42 7.09 11.21
N TYR A 57 -12.60 5.96 11.85
CA TYR A 57 -13.71 5.05 11.63
C TYR A 57 -14.77 5.19 12.72
N VAL A 58 -16.02 4.99 12.34
CA VAL A 58 -17.12 4.71 13.27
C VAL A 58 -17.68 3.34 12.92
N PHE A 59 -17.54 2.40 13.84
CA PHE A 59 -18.09 1.06 13.70
C PHE A 59 -19.32 0.89 14.57
N ARG A 60 -20.28 0.08 14.14
CA ARG A 60 -21.45 -0.31 14.91
C ARG A 60 -21.67 -1.81 14.88
N ASN A 61 -21.66 -2.42 16.06
CA ASN A 61 -22.08 -3.80 16.23
C ASN A 61 -23.61 -3.88 16.16
N ARG A 62 -24.15 -4.63 15.21
CA ARG A 62 -25.59 -4.82 14.99
C ARG A 62 -26.15 -6.01 15.74
N SER A 63 -25.30 -6.86 16.32
CA SER A 63 -25.76 -7.99 17.14
C SER A 63 -26.17 -7.56 18.54
N ALA A 64 -26.94 -8.41 19.19
CA ALA A 64 -27.37 -8.20 20.58
C ALA A 64 -26.29 -8.52 21.63
N ARG A 65 -25.10 -8.99 21.20
CA ARG A 65 -24.00 -9.39 22.07
C ARG A 65 -22.72 -8.63 21.70
N PRO A 66 -21.81 -8.41 22.68
CA PRO A 66 -20.47 -7.94 22.33
C PRO A 66 -19.78 -8.92 21.37
N VAL A 67 -19.10 -8.41 20.34
CA VAL A 67 -18.31 -9.19 19.38
C VAL A 67 -16.84 -8.95 19.65
N ARG A 68 -16.09 -10.02 19.99
CA ARG A 68 -14.63 -10.00 20.10
C ARG A 68 -14.04 -10.54 18.81
N THR A 69 -13.12 -9.81 18.22
CA THR A 69 -12.41 -10.23 17.00
C THR A 69 -11.03 -9.58 16.94
N VAL A 70 -10.14 -10.13 16.13
CA VAL A 70 -8.93 -9.42 15.71
C VAL A 70 -9.32 -8.41 14.65
N VAL A 71 -8.86 -7.18 14.80
CA VAL A 71 -8.91 -6.16 13.75
C VAL A 71 -7.51 -6.00 13.18
N ALA A 72 -7.42 -5.97 11.88
CA ALA A 72 -6.18 -5.87 11.13
C ALA A 72 -6.20 -4.65 10.21
N PHE A 73 -5.09 -3.94 10.19
CA PHE A 73 -4.81 -2.82 9.30
C PHE A 73 -3.58 -3.17 8.45
N PRO A 74 -3.77 -3.76 7.28
CA PRO A 74 -2.68 -4.07 6.36
C PRO A 74 -2.12 -2.79 5.72
N MET A 75 -0.82 -2.71 5.51
CA MET A 75 -0.16 -1.65 4.75
C MET A 75 -0.09 -2.00 3.27
N PRO A 76 0.08 -1.03 2.38
CA PRO A 76 0.37 -1.30 0.98
C PRO A 76 1.53 -2.28 0.83
N ASP A 77 1.40 -3.21 -0.10
CA ASP A 77 2.46 -4.15 -0.44
C ASP A 77 3.70 -3.40 -0.92
N ARG A 78 4.87 -3.86 -0.48
CA ARG A 78 6.14 -3.26 -0.89
C ARG A 78 6.96 -4.28 -1.67
N ASP A 79 7.06 -4.09 -2.98
CA ASP A 79 7.95 -4.87 -3.82
C ASP A 79 9.39 -4.36 -3.67
N LEU A 80 10.28 -5.19 -3.13
CA LEU A 80 11.67 -4.81 -2.90
C LEU A 80 12.49 -4.80 -4.18
N THR A 81 12.06 -5.48 -5.24
CA THR A 81 12.71 -5.40 -6.54
C THR A 81 12.54 -4.01 -7.16
N GLU A 82 11.33 -3.45 -7.03
CA GLU A 82 11.05 -2.08 -7.50
C GLU A 82 11.56 -1.01 -6.52
N ALA A 83 11.54 -1.29 -5.21
CA ALA A 83 12.01 -0.38 -4.17
C ALA A 83 13.50 -0.04 -4.28
N HIS A 84 14.29 -0.85 -5.00
CA HIS A 84 15.68 -0.55 -5.29
C HIS A 84 15.85 0.72 -6.15
N PHE A 85 14.89 1.00 -7.02
CA PHE A 85 14.87 2.17 -7.89
C PHE A 85 14.04 3.34 -7.35
N SER A 86 13.40 3.17 -6.20
CA SER A 86 12.56 4.19 -5.56
C SER A 86 12.72 4.14 -4.04
N ASP A 87 12.92 5.30 -3.41
CA ASP A 87 12.94 5.44 -1.94
C ASP A 87 11.57 5.12 -1.35
N VAL A 88 11.18 3.83 -1.32
CA VAL A 88 9.95 3.42 -0.67
C VAL A 88 10.20 3.27 0.84
N ALA A 89 9.92 4.32 1.58
CA ALA A 89 10.04 4.32 3.02
C ALA A 89 8.98 3.41 3.68
N TYR A 90 9.30 2.81 4.85
CA TYR A 90 8.31 2.15 5.69
C TYR A 90 7.43 3.19 6.41
N PRO A 91 6.15 2.86 6.68
CA PRO A 91 5.32 3.68 7.54
C PRO A 91 5.98 3.88 8.91
N LYS A 92 5.91 5.10 9.44
CA LYS A 92 6.52 5.47 10.73
C LYS A 92 5.46 6.04 11.66
N ASP A 93 5.74 5.96 12.97
CA ASP A 93 4.94 6.58 14.02
C ASP A 93 3.48 6.13 14.03
N PHE A 94 3.21 4.85 13.71
CA PHE A 94 1.86 4.32 13.67
C PHE A 94 1.22 4.32 15.07
N ARG A 95 0.08 4.98 15.19
CA ARG A 95 -0.68 5.11 16.44
C ARG A 95 -2.13 4.75 16.21
N THR A 96 -2.70 4.05 17.17
CA THR A 96 -4.11 3.65 17.19
C THR A 96 -4.76 4.14 18.46
N LEU A 97 -5.93 4.77 18.33
CA LEU A 97 -6.82 5.11 19.45
C LEU A 97 -8.14 4.37 19.26
N VAL A 98 -8.66 3.77 20.32
CA VAL A 98 -9.99 3.17 20.37
C VAL A 98 -10.80 3.85 21.47
N GLY A 99 -11.90 4.51 21.10
CA GLY A 99 -12.65 5.33 22.03
C GLY A 99 -11.81 6.41 22.69
N GLY A 100 -10.84 6.99 21.96
CA GLY A 100 -9.90 8.01 22.43
C GLY A 100 -8.75 7.48 23.31
N ARG A 101 -8.63 6.16 23.50
CA ARG A 101 -7.57 5.54 24.32
C ARG A 101 -6.54 4.85 23.44
N PRO A 102 -5.24 5.03 23.71
CA PRO A 102 -4.18 4.33 22.99
C PRO A 102 -4.30 2.82 23.11
N VAL A 103 -4.06 2.11 22.00
CA VAL A 103 -4.03 0.65 21.96
C VAL A 103 -2.67 0.21 21.43
N ALA A 104 -2.07 -0.79 22.09
CA ALA A 104 -0.87 -1.44 21.60
C ALA A 104 -1.21 -2.34 20.41
N MET A 105 -0.45 -2.20 19.33
CA MET A 105 -0.59 -2.99 18.12
C MET A 105 0.52 -4.04 18.02
N ALA A 106 0.17 -5.23 17.56
CA ALA A 106 1.14 -6.18 17.05
C ALA A 106 1.33 -5.99 15.54
N VAL A 107 2.47 -6.43 15.01
CA VAL A 107 2.80 -6.32 13.59
C VAL A 107 3.19 -7.69 13.06
N GLU A 108 2.51 -8.14 12.02
CA GLU A 108 2.93 -9.29 11.24
C GLU A 108 3.61 -8.82 9.96
N ARG A 109 4.78 -9.40 9.65
CA ARG A 109 5.51 -9.14 8.42
C ARG A 109 5.80 -10.44 7.70
N ARG A 110 5.51 -10.47 6.41
CA ARG A 110 5.72 -11.63 5.55
C ARG A 110 6.46 -11.23 4.29
N ALA A 111 7.33 -12.13 3.82
CA ALA A 111 7.99 -12.03 2.52
C ALA A 111 7.31 -12.97 1.55
N LEU A 112 6.74 -12.45 0.47
CA LEU A 112 6.08 -13.24 -0.56
C LEU A 112 6.87 -13.19 -1.88
N HIS A 113 7.02 -14.33 -2.53
CA HIS A 113 7.59 -14.41 -3.87
C HIS A 113 6.90 -15.49 -4.69
N GLY A 114 6.44 -15.14 -5.89
CA GLY A 114 5.67 -16.06 -6.73
C GLY A 114 4.40 -16.58 -6.05
N GLY A 115 3.76 -15.80 -5.20
CA GLY A 115 2.57 -16.17 -4.42
C GLY A 115 2.84 -17.06 -3.20
N ALA A 116 4.10 -17.48 -2.96
CA ALA A 116 4.48 -18.32 -1.83
C ALA A 116 5.11 -17.51 -0.71
N ASP A 117 4.79 -17.86 0.55
CA ASP A 117 5.43 -17.29 1.73
C ASP A 117 6.86 -17.84 1.88
N ARG A 118 7.82 -16.93 1.93
CA ARG A 118 9.25 -17.20 2.06
C ARG A 118 9.83 -16.77 3.41
N THR A 119 8.99 -16.26 4.30
CA THR A 119 9.41 -15.71 5.61
C THR A 119 10.26 -16.69 6.41
N GLY A 120 9.81 -17.94 6.53
CA GLY A 120 10.55 -18.99 7.26
C GLY A 120 11.89 -19.35 6.61
N LEU A 121 11.95 -19.36 5.26
CA LEU A 121 13.20 -19.58 4.52
C LEU A 121 14.21 -18.47 4.77
N LEU A 122 13.75 -17.20 4.70
CA LEU A 122 14.61 -16.04 4.95
C LEU A 122 15.11 -16.03 6.40
N ALA A 123 14.23 -16.32 7.36
CA ALA A 123 14.60 -16.41 8.78
C ALA A 123 15.67 -17.48 9.05
N ALA A 124 15.62 -18.63 8.38
CA ALA A 124 16.64 -19.68 8.47
C ALA A 124 18.00 -19.24 7.91
N MET A 125 18.06 -18.18 7.13
CA MET A 125 19.29 -17.54 6.61
C MET A 125 19.70 -16.29 7.42
N GLY A 126 19.01 -15.98 8.52
CA GLY A 126 19.25 -14.76 9.31
C GLY A 126 18.73 -13.47 8.68
N LEU A 127 17.84 -13.59 7.68
CA LEU A 127 17.18 -12.48 7.03
C LEU A 127 15.77 -12.23 7.59
N THR A 128 15.27 -11.02 7.43
CA THR A 128 13.89 -10.64 7.72
C THR A 128 13.15 -10.28 6.44
N PRO A 129 11.82 -10.24 6.43
CA PRO A 129 11.10 -9.71 5.28
C PRO A 129 11.55 -8.31 4.85
N GLN A 130 12.03 -7.50 5.80
CA GLN A 130 12.49 -6.13 5.59
C GLN A 130 14.00 -6.02 5.33
N SER A 131 14.70 -7.13 5.09
CA SER A 131 16.12 -7.08 4.73
C SER A 131 16.30 -6.34 3.41
N GLU A 132 17.10 -5.28 3.45
CA GLU A 132 17.31 -4.33 2.35
C GLU A 132 18.70 -4.50 1.73
N PHE A 133 19.06 -3.56 0.87
CA PHE A 133 20.33 -3.47 0.18
C PHE A 133 21.54 -3.79 1.12
N GLY A 134 22.47 -4.58 0.63
CA GLY A 134 23.68 -5.00 1.36
C GLY A 134 23.45 -6.09 2.42
N ALA A 135 22.21 -6.43 2.78
CA ALA A 135 21.96 -7.54 3.71
C ALA A 135 22.31 -8.90 3.08
N LEU A 136 21.99 -9.07 1.80
CA LEU A 136 22.23 -10.31 1.06
C LEU A 136 23.71 -10.51 0.77
N ASP A 137 24.47 -9.44 0.55
CA ASP A 137 25.91 -9.51 0.25
C ASP A 137 26.71 -10.09 1.42
N ARG A 138 26.21 -9.95 2.66
CA ARG A 138 26.85 -10.51 3.87
C ARG A 138 26.61 -12.01 4.06
N LEU A 139 25.74 -12.63 3.27
CA LEU A 139 25.46 -14.06 3.36
C LEU A 139 26.64 -14.90 2.81
N PRO A 140 26.81 -16.13 3.30
CA PRO A 140 27.71 -17.12 2.69
C PRO A 140 27.38 -17.34 1.20
N ALA A 141 28.42 -17.58 0.38
CA ALA A 141 28.27 -17.73 -1.07
C ALA A 141 27.19 -18.77 -1.48
N ALA A 142 27.12 -19.89 -0.76
CA ALA A 142 26.11 -20.93 -1.03
C ALA A 142 24.67 -20.44 -0.78
N GLN A 143 24.46 -19.59 0.22
CA GLN A 143 23.13 -19.01 0.49
C GLN A 143 22.77 -17.95 -0.55
N ARG A 144 23.72 -17.12 -0.97
CA ARG A 144 23.53 -16.15 -2.06
C ARG A 144 23.12 -16.85 -3.35
N ALA A 145 23.88 -17.86 -3.79
CA ALA A 145 23.55 -18.65 -4.97
C ALA A 145 22.19 -19.34 -4.88
N ARG A 146 21.78 -19.78 -3.69
CA ARG A 146 20.46 -20.36 -3.47
C ARG A 146 19.36 -19.33 -3.66
N LEU A 147 19.51 -18.11 -3.13
CA LEU A 147 18.52 -17.03 -3.31
C LEU A 147 18.38 -16.65 -4.79
N GLU A 148 19.49 -16.51 -5.52
CA GLU A 148 19.50 -16.25 -6.96
C GLU A 148 18.78 -17.36 -7.73
N THR A 149 19.10 -18.65 -7.47
CA THR A 149 18.44 -19.79 -8.11
C THR A 149 16.94 -19.83 -7.87
N MET A 150 16.48 -19.37 -6.71
CA MET A 150 15.06 -19.30 -6.35
C MET A 150 14.37 -18.05 -6.86
N GLY A 151 15.09 -17.13 -7.50
CA GLY A 151 14.58 -15.82 -7.93
C GLY A 151 14.30 -14.86 -6.77
N LEU A 152 14.78 -15.17 -5.56
CA LEU A 152 14.62 -14.34 -4.36
C LEU A 152 15.66 -13.22 -4.24
N ALA A 153 16.64 -13.21 -5.11
CA ALA A 153 17.62 -12.15 -5.25
C ALA A 153 17.89 -11.90 -6.72
N VAL A 154 18.08 -10.65 -7.08
CA VAL A 154 18.55 -10.22 -8.40
C VAL A 154 19.86 -9.46 -8.26
N ILE A 155 20.66 -9.50 -9.31
CA ILE A 155 21.92 -8.76 -9.35
C ILE A 155 21.61 -7.33 -9.77
N ASP A 156 22.14 -6.39 -9.01
CA ASP A 156 22.21 -4.99 -9.39
C ASP A 156 23.69 -4.59 -9.62
N GLU A 157 23.94 -3.95 -10.73
CA GLU A 157 25.27 -3.48 -11.12
C GLU A 157 25.19 -1.98 -11.44
N TYR A 158 25.96 -1.19 -10.72
CA TYR A 158 26.05 0.26 -10.96
C TYR A 158 27.48 0.77 -10.69
N ASP A 159 27.81 1.92 -11.30
CA ASP A 159 29.02 2.65 -10.99
C ASP A 159 28.70 3.86 -10.11
N GLY A 160 29.04 3.75 -8.83
CA GLY A 160 28.92 4.82 -7.83
C GLY A 160 30.03 5.87 -7.89
N GLY A 161 30.83 5.91 -8.98
CA GLY A 161 31.98 6.82 -9.14
C GLY A 161 33.29 6.26 -8.62
N LYS A 162 33.31 4.97 -8.21
CA LYS A 162 34.52 4.24 -7.76
C LYS A 162 34.81 3.00 -8.60
N GLY A 163 34.09 2.81 -9.69
CA GLY A 163 34.07 1.63 -10.55
C GLY A 163 32.76 0.84 -10.38
N TRP A 164 32.60 -0.19 -11.23
CA TRP A 164 31.42 -1.06 -11.20
C TRP A 164 31.36 -1.87 -9.91
N GLU A 165 30.26 -1.71 -9.18
CA GLU A 165 29.91 -2.47 -8.00
C GLU A 165 28.78 -3.45 -8.34
N ARG A 166 28.81 -4.64 -7.74
CA ARG A 166 27.83 -5.69 -7.97
C ARG A 166 27.25 -6.12 -6.63
N HIS A 167 25.93 -5.97 -6.49
CA HIS A 167 25.20 -6.27 -5.27
C HIS A 167 24.05 -7.23 -5.53
N LEU A 168 23.66 -7.98 -4.49
CA LEU A 168 22.43 -8.75 -4.50
C LEU A 168 21.35 -7.93 -3.82
N VAL A 169 20.26 -7.70 -4.53
CA VAL A 169 19.07 -7.02 -4.01
C VAL A 169 17.93 -8.00 -3.83
N PRO A 170 17.12 -7.82 -2.76
CA PRO A 170 15.95 -8.65 -2.52
C PRO A 170 14.95 -8.59 -3.66
N ALA A 171 14.37 -9.75 -4.01
CA ALA A 171 13.34 -9.87 -5.04
C ALA A 171 12.07 -10.53 -4.46
N TRP A 172 11.51 -9.93 -3.42
CA TRP A 172 10.26 -10.36 -2.82
C TRP A 172 9.40 -9.17 -2.41
N THR A 173 8.11 -9.41 -2.26
CA THR A 173 7.14 -8.43 -1.76
C THR A 173 7.03 -8.55 -0.24
N VAL A 174 7.17 -7.45 0.47
CA VAL A 174 6.90 -7.36 1.90
C VAL A 174 5.43 -7.03 2.12
N LYS A 175 4.76 -7.88 2.90
CA LYS A 175 3.44 -7.59 3.45
C LYS A 175 3.57 -7.27 4.92
N GLU A 176 3.05 -6.11 5.33
CA GLU A 176 3.03 -5.67 6.72
C GLU A 176 1.58 -5.46 7.16
N THR A 177 1.18 -6.06 8.27
CA THR A 177 -0.17 -5.95 8.81
C THR A 177 -0.10 -5.62 10.30
N TRP A 178 -0.65 -4.48 10.68
CA TRP A 178 -0.86 -4.09 12.06
C TRP A 178 -2.16 -4.67 12.57
N HIS A 179 -2.21 -5.19 13.80
CA HIS A 179 -3.42 -5.82 14.30
C HIS A 179 -3.52 -5.74 15.82
N TRP A 180 -4.78 -5.84 16.32
CA TRP A 180 -5.07 -5.89 17.75
C TRP A 180 -6.37 -6.66 18.00
N GLU A 181 -6.57 -7.12 19.23
CA GLU A 181 -7.86 -7.65 19.66
C GLU A 181 -8.83 -6.52 20.03
N GLN A 182 -10.04 -6.59 19.49
CA GLN A 182 -11.08 -5.60 19.70
C GLN A 182 -12.39 -6.24 20.18
N VAL A 183 -13.02 -5.60 21.15
CA VAL A 183 -14.40 -5.90 21.56
C VAL A 183 -15.29 -4.77 21.06
N PHE A 184 -16.25 -5.11 20.20
CA PHE A 184 -17.30 -4.21 19.74
C PHE A 184 -18.52 -4.38 20.64
N PRO A 185 -18.90 -3.37 21.44
CA PRO A 185 -20.05 -3.47 22.35
C PRO A 185 -21.35 -3.59 21.57
N ALA A 186 -22.31 -4.35 22.11
CA ALA A 186 -23.61 -4.58 21.45
C ALA A 186 -24.37 -3.28 21.21
N GLY A 187 -24.86 -3.06 20.00
CA GLY A 187 -25.72 -1.94 19.62
C GLY A 187 -25.11 -0.54 19.77
N ARG A 188 -23.81 -0.41 20.01
CA ARG A 188 -23.12 0.86 20.24
C ARG A 188 -22.12 1.18 19.16
N ASP A 189 -21.87 2.47 18.98
CA ASP A 189 -20.78 2.95 18.14
C ASP A 189 -19.44 2.82 18.86
N LEU A 190 -18.41 2.46 18.11
CA LEU A 190 -17.03 2.44 18.52
C LEU A 190 -16.21 3.27 17.53
N VAL A 191 -15.48 4.25 18.04
CA VAL A 191 -14.58 5.07 17.25
C VAL A 191 -13.20 4.46 17.29
N VAL A 192 -12.59 4.27 16.12
CA VAL A 192 -11.18 3.86 15.95
C VAL A 192 -10.49 4.92 15.10
N GLU A 193 -9.30 5.33 15.53
CA GLU A 193 -8.51 6.34 14.83
C GLU A 193 -7.09 5.83 14.64
N HIS A 194 -6.56 5.97 13.43
CA HIS A 194 -5.15 5.73 13.14
C HIS A 194 -4.50 7.01 12.65
N SER A 195 -3.24 7.16 12.99
CA SER A 195 -2.37 8.20 12.43
C SER A 195 -0.97 7.65 12.26
N TYR A 196 -0.35 7.95 11.12
CA TYR A 196 1.01 7.54 10.81
C TYR A 196 1.60 8.42 9.70
N ARG A 197 2.93 8.39 9.56
CA ARG A 197 3.60 8.89 8.36
C ARG A 197 3.62 7.77 7.33
N PRO A 198 3.05 7.98 6.12
CA PRO A 198 3.06 6.93 5.10
C PRO A 198 4.49 6.65 4.61
N GLY A 199 4.71 5.43 4.14
CA GLY A 199 5.79 5.16 3.23
C GLY A 199 5.44 5.77 1.87
N THR A 200 6.29 6.63 1.34
CA THR A 200 6.12 7.19 0.01
C THR A 200 7.12 6.55 -0.95
N GLY A 201 6.66 6.16 -2.12
CA GLY A 201 7.51 5.93 -3.28
C GLY A 201 7.75 7.25 -4.01
N GLY A 202 8.71 7.26 -4.93
CA GLY A 202 8.92 8.45 -5.74
C GLY A 202 10.07 8.32 -6.72
N SER A 203 10.28 9.37 -7.49
CA SER A 203 11.39 9.51 -8.43
C SER A 203 11.81 10.96 -8.49
N VAL A 204 13.12 11.21 -8.66
CA VAL A 204 13.66 12.55 -8.89
C VAL A 204 13.22 13.15 -10.24
N GLY A 205 12.71 12.31 -11.15
CA GLY A 205 12.20 12.74 -12.45
C GLY A 205 11.02 11.87 -12.88
N THR A 206 9.82 12.46 -12.96
CA THR A 206 8.65 11.71 -13.43
C THR A 206 8.83 11.26 -14.87
N ALA A 207 8.67 9.97 -15.12
CA ALA A 207 8.65 9.42 -16.49
C ALA A 207 7.45 9.93 -17.31
N LEU A 208 6.41 10.45 -16.64
CA LEU A 208 5.27 11.08 -17.31
C LEU A 208 5.63 12.35 -18.12
N ALA A 209 6.83 12.92 -17.95
CA ALA A 209 7.31 13.98 -18.81
C ALA A 209 7.70 13.49 -20.22
N MET A 210 7.89 12.17 -20.41
CA MET A 210 8.31 11.57 -21.68
C MET A 210 7.12 10.97 -22.44
N ALA A 211 6.91 11.40 -23.69
CA ALA A 211 5.80 10.91 -24.53
C ALA A 211 5.90 9.41 -24.83
N GLU A 212 7.11 8.90 -25.02
CA GLU A 212 7.40 7.50 -25.28
C GLU A 212 7.00 6.63 -24.09
N PHE A 213 7.28 7.07 -22.86
CA PHE A 213 6.86 6.38 -21.65
C PHE A 213 5.33 6.34 -21.54
N ARG A 214 4.64 7.46 -21.77
CA ARG A 214 3.16 7.50 -21.74
C ARG A 214 2.53 6.50 -22.73
N ALA A 215 3.21 6.23 -23.86
CA ALA A 215 2.76 5.26 -24.86
C ALA A 215 3.15 3.81 -24.56
N SER A 216 4.05 3.58 -23.61
CA SER A 216 4.49 2.22 -23.20
C SER A 216 3.39 1.47 -22.41
N PRO A 217 3.47 0.14 -22.29
CA PRO A 217 2.55 -0.62 -21.42
C PRO A 217 2.59 -0.15 -19.96
N GLU A 218 3.78 0.16 -19.43
CA GLU A 218 4.01 0.64 -18.06
C GLU A 218 3.41 2.03 -17.87
N GLY A 219 3.62 2.93 -18.82
CA GLY A 219 3.04 4.27 -18.79
C GLY A 219 1.52 4.24 -18.81
N ARG A 220 0.91 3.43 -19.69
CA ARG A 220 -0.56 3.26 -19.71
C ARG A 220 -1.10 2.72 -18.40
N ARG A 221 -0.38 1.78 -17.76
CA ARG A 221 -0.74 1.26 -16.44
C ARG A 221 -0.70 2.37 -15.41
N MET A 222 0.40 3.13 -15.35
CA MET A 222 0.54 4.28 -14.45
C MET A 222 -0.58 5.32 -14.65
N LEU A 223 -0.92 5.65 -15.90
CA LEU A 223 -2.02 6.57 -16.21
C LEU A 223 -3.36 6.05 -15.66
N ALA A 224 -3.61 4.74 -15.75
CA ALA A 224 -4.84 4.12 -15.26
C ALA A 224 -4.89 4.03 -13.72
N ASP A 225 -3.77 3.65 -13.10
CA ASP A 225 -3.69 3.44 -11.65
C ASP A 225 -3.90 4.73 -10.87
N TYR A 226 -3.33 5.83 -11.36
CA TYR A 226 -3.47 7.16 -10.76
C TYR A 226 -4.59 8.00 -11.39
N CYS A 227 -5.39 7.47 -12.33
CA CYS A 227 -6.42 8.21 -13.07
C CYS A 227 -5.91 9.53 -13.68
N VAL A 228 -4.72 9.48 -14.26
CA VAL A 228 -4.08 10.66 -14.87
C VAL A 228 -4.84 11.09 -16.12
N ASP A 229 -5.33 12.32 -16.13
CA ASP A 229 -6.03 12.92 -17.26
C ASP A 229 -5.15 13.84 -18.12
N ALA A 230 -5.70 14.30 -19.25
CA ALA A 230 -4.99 15.19 -20.17
C ALA A 230 -4.61 16.53 -19.50
N SER A 231 -5.41 17.01 -18.54
CA SER A 231 -5.13 18.29 -17.86
C SER A 231 -3.94 18.17 -16.91
N PHE A 232 -3.82 17.04 -16.24
CA PHE A 232 -2.66 16.71 -15.40
C PHE A 232 -1.39 16.59 -16.25
N LEU A 233 -1.43 15.85 -17.37
CA LEU A 233 -0.29 15.72 -18.29
C LEU A 233 0.15 17.08 -18.85
N ALA A 234 -0.79 17.94 -19.26
CA ALA A 234 -0.46 19.31 -19.69
C ALA A 234 0.18 20.12 -18.55
N GLY A 235 -0.19 19.84 -17.29
CA GLY A 235 0.46 20.39 -16.09
C GLY A 235 1.90 19.93 -15.95
N VAL A 236 2.14 18.63 -16.07
CA VAL A 236 3.50 18.03 -16.06
C VAL A 236 4.38 18.65 -17.15
N ASP A 237 3.87 18.75 -18.39
CA ASP A 237 4.60 19.35 -19.51
C ASP A 237 4.95 20.82 -19.25
N ARG A 238 4.04 21.58 -18.63
CA ARG A 238 4.34 22.98 -18.25
C ARG A 238 5.42 23.07 -17.17
N LEU A 239 5.34 22.20 -16.15
CA LEU A 239 6.35 22.13 -15.08
C LEU A 239 7.72 21.78 -15.66
N ALA A 240 7.83 20.71 -16.47
CA ALA A 240 9.07 20.26 -17.07
C ALA A 240 9.73 21.39 -17.91
N ARG A 241 8.94 22.10 -18.72
CA ARG A 241 9.44 23.25 -19.48
C ARG A 241 9.91 24.41 -18.59
N ARG A 242 9.19 24.66 -17.48
CA ARG A 242 9.52 25.76 -16.56
C ARG A 242 10.83 25.54 -15.83
N VAL A 243 11.07 24.30 -15.36
CA VAL A 243 12.29 23.98 -14.59
C VAL A 243 13.48 23.63 -15.51
N GLY A 244 13.25 23.39 -16.81
CA GLY A 244 14.30 23.02 -17.75
C GLY A 244 14.99 21.70 -17.43
N GLY A 245 14.32 20.79 -16.71
CA GLY A 245 14.93 19.56 -16.23
C GLY A 245 13.93 18.55 -15.69
N THR A 246 14.37 17.76 -14.73
CA THR A 246 13.56 16.72 -14.08
C THR A 246 12.51 17.32 -13.16
N VAL A 247 11.33 16.68 -13.13
CA VAL A 247 10.19 17.05 -12.27
C VAL A 247 9.96 15.90 -11.30
N PRO A 248 10.29 16.09 -10.01
CA PRO A 248 10.13 15.03 -9.01
C PRO A 248 8.68 14.59 -8.83
N GLU A 249 8.50 13.33 -8.46
CA GLU A 249 7.19 12.79 -8.10
C GLU A 249 7.24 12.04 -6.77
N GLN A 250 6.10 12.02 -6.09
CA GLN A 250 5.83 11.16 -4.94
C GLN A 250 4.58 10.33 -5.20
N ARG A 251 4.61 9.10 -4.71
CA ARG A 251 3.51 8.13 -4.82
C ARG A 251 3.12 7.67 -3.43
N ILE A 252 1.83 7.63 -3.16
CA ILE A 252 1.29 7.23 -1.87
C ILE A 252 0.16 6.25 -2.12
N GLY A 253 0.33 5.02 -1.64
CA GLY A 253 -0.72 4.01 -1.65
C GLY A 253 -1.51 4.03 -0.34
N TYR A 254 -2.82 3.82 -0.43
CA TYR A 254 -3.67 3.52 0.71
C TYR A 254 -4.72 2.50 0.32
N VAL A 255 -4.83 1.49 1.13
CA VAL A 255 -5.66 0.36 0.80
C VAL A 255 -7.08 0.55 1.30
N LEU A 256 -8.04 0.57 0.38
CA LEU A 256 -9.46 0.75 0.66
C LEU A 256 -10.26 -0.55 0.59
N THR A 257 -9.81 -1.51 -0.21
CA THR A 257 -10.61 -2.69 -0.58
C THR A 257 -11.02 -3.57 0.60
N THR A 258 -10.28 -3.57 1.72
CA THR A 258 -10.68 -4.28 2.95
C THR A 258 -11.88 -3.65 3.65
N GLY A 259 -12.18 -2.39 3.41
CA GLY A 259 -13.44 -1.79 3.84
C GLY A 259 -14.68 -2.55 3.34
N ALA A 260 -14.52 -3.35 2.26
CA ALA A 260 -15.56 -4.24 1.75
C ALA A 260 -15.81 -5.49 2.63
N ASN A 261 -14.95 -5.78 3.62
CA ASN A 261 -15.07 -6.94 4.51
C ASN A 261 -16.03 -6.71 5.69
N TRP A 262 -16.47 -5.52 5.91
CA TRP A 262 -17.51 -5.24 6.90
C TRP A 262 -18.89 -5.71 6.41
N ARG A 263 -19.83 -5.88 7.33
CA ARG A 263 -21.16 -6.47 7.07
C ARG A 263 -21.91 -5.80 5.91
N ALA A 264 -21.88 -4.48 5.86
CA ALA A 264 -22.53 -3.65 4.86
C ALA A 264 -21.50 -2.77 4.13
N PRO A 265 -21.89 -2.13 3.00
CA PRO A 265 -21.09 -1.05 2.42
C PRO A 265 -20.78 0.04 3.46
N ILE A 266 -19.67 0.76 3.28
CA ILE A 266 -19.31 1.92 4.10
C ILE A 266 -20.43 2.95 4.02
N GLY A 267 -21.02 3.29 5.17
CA GLY A 267 -22.19 4.20 5.19
C GLY A 267 -21.86 5.58 4.65
N THR A 268 -20.77 6.19 5.13
CA THR A 268 -20.22 7.44 4.58
C THR A 268 -18.71 7.34 4.53
N PHE A 269 -18.15 7.47 3.36
CA PHE A 269 -16.72 7.60 3.11
C PHE A 269 -16.40 9.03 2.72
N ARG A 270 -15.46 9.66 3.41
CA ARG A 270 -14.91 10.97 3.08
C ARG A 270 -13.41 10.86 2.91
N LEU A 271 -12.88 11.33 1.78
CA LEU A 271 -11.46 11.41 1.50
C LEU A 271 -11.06 12.87 1.31
N VAL A 272 -9.97 13.26 1.98
CA VAL A 272 -9.25 14.50 1.71
C VAL A 272 -7.82 14.16 1.34
N VAL A 273 -7.39 14.55 0.15
CA VAL A 273 -6.01 14.46 -0.31
C VAL A 273 -5.39 15.86 -0.27
N ASP A 274 -4.27 16.01 0.45
CA ASP A 274 -3.49 17.25 0.50
C ASP A 274 -2.19 17.07 -0.29
N LYS A 275 -2.03 17.83 -1.37
CA LYS A 275 -0.85 17.78 -2.24
C LYS A 275 0.37 18.56 -1.71
N GLY A 276 0.28 19.14 -0.51
CA GLY A 276 1.34 19.89 0.16
C GLY A 276 1.43 21.34 -0.29
N ALA A 277 1.96 21.64 -1.47
CA ALA A 277 2.12 22.99 -1.98
C ALA A 277 1.11 23.34 -3.09
N ALA A 278 0.80 24.63 -3.25
CA ALA A 278 -0.21 25.08 -4.22
C ALA A 278 0.18 24.78 -5.68
N GLU A 279 1.47 24.81 -5.99
CA GLU A 279 2.08 24.56 -7.30
C GLU A 279 2.23 23.07 -7.63
N ASN A 280 2.15 22.18 -6.65
CA ASN A 280 2.16 20.75 -6.89
C ASN A 280 0.94 20.32 -7.72
N LEU A 281 1.13 19.31 -8.56
CA LEU A 281 0.04 18.62 -9.23
C LEU A 281 -0.32 17.37 -8.44
N VAL A 282 -1.59 16.98 -8.47
CA VAL A 282 -2.05 15.74 -7.83
C VAL A 282 -3.04 15.03 -8.74
N SER A 283 -2.90 13.70 -8.84
CA SER A 283 -3.84 12.82 -9.51
C SER A 283 -4.13 11.59 -8.67
N PHE A 284 -5.38 11.21 -8.59
CA PHE A 284 -5.87 9.99 -7.95
C PHE A 284 -7.27 9.66 -8.46
N CYS A 285 -7.65 8.39 -8.35
CA CYS A 285 -8.97 7.96 -8.76
C CYS A 285 -10.03 8.37 -7.72
N GLY A 286 -11.07 9.05 -8.17
CA GLY A 286 -12.20 9.43 -7.31
C GLY A 286 -13.34 10.05 -8.11
N GLU A 287 -14.57 9.75 -7.72
CA GLU A 287 -15.76 10.39 -8.30
C GLU A 287 -16.17 11.61 -7.50
N GLY A 288 -16.59 12.69 -8.19
CA GLY A 288 -17.05 13.90 -7.55
C GLY A 288 -15.98 14.64 -6.74
N VAL A 289 -14.72 14.49 -7.11
CA VAL A 289 -13.58 15.18 -6.46
C VAL A 289 -13.74 16.69 -6.65
N ARG A 290 -13.65 17.43 -5.54
CA ARG A 290 -13.72 18.89 -5.53
C ARG A 290 -12.46 19.47 -4.89
N LYS A 291 -11.91 20.53 -5.47
CA LYS A 291 -10.88 21.32 -4.84
C LYS A 291 -11.50 22.18 -3.72
N VAL A 292 -11.08 21.97 -2.48
CA VAL A 292 -11.64 22.66 -1.30
C VAL A 292 -10.68 23.69 -0.70
N SER A 293 -9.39 23.65 -1.09
CA SER A 293 -8.39 24.67 -0.76
C SER A 293 -7.29 24.68 -1.85
N PRO A 294 -6.31 25.59 -1.80
CA PRO A 294 -5.21 25.60 -2.75
C PRO A 294 -4.45 24.28 -2.85
N THR A 295 -4.40 23.50 -1.76
CA THR A 295 -3.66 22.23 -1.69
C THR A 295 -4.56 21.00 -1.52
N ARG A 296 -5.85 21.15 -1.17
CA ARG A 296 -6.72 20.04 -0.77
C ARG A 296 -7.83 19.75 -1.75
N PHE A 297 -8.05 18.45 -1.94
CA PHE A 297 -9.10 17.89 -2.77
C PHE A 297 -9.94 16.93 -1.92
N GLU A 298 -11.25 16.98 -2.08
CA GLU A 298 -12.22 16.21 -1.29
C GLU A 298 -13.15 15.42 -2.17
N THR A 299 -13.47 14.20 -1.75
CA THR A 299 -14.63 13.45 -2.27
C THR A 299 -15.41 12.82 -1.12
N VAL A 300 -16.72 12.66 -1.30
CA VAL A 300 -17.60 11.98 -0.34
C VAL A 300 -18.45 10.97 -1.08
N ARG A 301 -18.46 9.74 -0.58
CA ARG A 301 -19.26 8.63 -1.09
C ARG A 301 -20.23 8.14 0.00
N ARG A 302 -21.41 7.70 -0.40
CA ARG A 302 -22.40 7.13 0.53
C ARG A 302 -22.79 5.73 0.09
N ASN A 303 -23.00 4.85 1.08
CA ASN A 303 -23.35 3.45 0.84
C ASN A 303 -22.41 2.81 -0.18
N TRP A 304 -21.12 3.00 0.03
CA TRP A 304 -20.07 2.70 -0.92
C TRP A 304 -19.27 1.44 -0.53
N ARG A 305 -19.02 0.60 -1.51
CA ARG A 305 -18.13 -0.55 -1.36
C ARG A 305 -16.89 -0.31 -2.22
N PRO A 306 -15.70 -0.18 -1.63
CA PRO A 306 -14.48 0.01 -2.40
C PRO A 306 -14.17 -1.23 -3.25
N ASP A 307 -13.84 -1.01 -4.50
CA ASP A 307 -13.48 -2.01 -5.51
C ASP A 307 -12.02 -1.92 -5.96
N ARG A 308 -11.34 -0.87 -5.53
CA ARG A 308 -9.92 -0.64 -5.77
C ARG A 308 -9.28 0.10 -4.59
N ASP A 309 -7.96 -0.01 -4.51
CA ASP A 309 -7.17 0.76 -3.56
C ASP A 309 -6.95 2.20 -4.07
N LEU A 310 -6.53 3.07 -3.19
CA LEU A 310 -6.24 4.46 -3.51
C LEU A 310 -4.76 4.62 -3.79
N GLU A 311 -4.46 5.03 -5.02
CA GLU A 311 -3.13 5.44 -5.45
C GLU A 311 -3.13 6.94 -5.71
N VAL A 312 -2.22 7.65 -5.07
CA VAL A 312 -2.07 9.12 -5.20
C VAL A 312 -0.71 9.44 -5.77
N LEU A 313 -0.70 10.17 -6.87
CA LEU A 313 0.51 10.71 -7.52
C LEU A 313 0.58 12.21 -7.28
N ILE A 314 1.68 12.67 -6.71
CA ILE A 314 2.00 14.10 -6.55
C ILE A 314 3.23 14.41 -7.37
N VAL A 315 3.14 15.38 -8.29
CA VAL A 315 4.26 15.87 -9.07
C VAL A 315 4.59 17.29 -8.59
N MET A 316 5.86 17.51 -8.28
CA MET A 316 6.33 18.74 -7.63
C MET A 316 7.20 19.54 -8.62
N PRO A 317 7.17 20.88 -8.59
CA PRO A 317 8.24 21.65 -9.20
C PRO A 317 9.56 21.28 -8.55
N GLY A 318 10.59 20.96 -9.32
CA GLY A 318 11.93 20.69 -8.77
C GLY A 318 12.33 21.83 -7.83
N GLY A 319 12.88 21.51 -6.65
CA GLY A 319 13.45 22.52 -5.77
C GLY A 319 14.57 23.25 -6.48
N SER A 320 14.47 24.56 -6.56
CA SER A 320 15.66 25.40 -6.70
C SER A 320 16.32 25.40 -5.31
N ASP A 321 17.34 24.56 -5.11
CA ASP A 321 18.31 24.75 -4.05
C ASP A 321 19.05 26.07 -4.25
#